data_ebd3ebf0b54e7c5b7ab02a03f60ffc66
#
_entry.id   ebd3ebf0b54e7c5b7ab02a03f60ffc66
#
_cell.length_a   1.000
_cell.length_b   1.000
_cell.length_c   1.000
_cell.angle_alpha   90.00
_cell.angle_beta   90.00
_cell.angle_gamma   90.00
#
_symmetry.space_group_name_H-M   'P 1'
#
loop_
_entity.id
_entity.type
_entity.pdbx_description
1 polymer ?
#
loop_
_entity_poly.entity_id
_entity_poly.type
_entity_poly.pdbx_seq_one_letter_code
_entity_poly.pdbx_strand_id
1 'polypeptide(L)'
;MNDGEAFDYIVVGSGAGGGTLAARLAEGGQSVLLLEAGGDPRLLSGTNDDQPGINRLPDDYDVPAFQGFASENDAMRWDFFVRHYASDAMQEKDPKYRRYYRGVPVNGILYPRAGTLGGCTAHNAMILVYPHNADWDGIARLTGDSSWNAEAMRQYFERLENCHHRPLERVLAAAGVNPSRHGWHGWLQSEKAVPAAALGDFGLVQVLLDSAAEAFEDVGQPIEQLLDLVEAKADPNDWRLVTENAVGVRYTPLATRNHARMGARERVLETAEKHPDRLRVELHALVTRVLFDDHNRATGVEYLKGERLYRAHGQPSTTEGELRQAQAAREVILCGGAFNTPQILMLSGIGPRTVLEPLGLQVRVELPVGKNLQDRYEVGVIHRMNFDHWNILEGATFNRGDRAYREWADRREGVYISNGAVLAAILKSRAERPLPDLFCFALLGLFGGYFPGYSSVTVAKPNYLTWAILKAHTQNRAGEVTLRSVDPRDTPLIDFNYFEEGSDVAGEDLDSVVAGIRFVRRLTAKLKADGLIAEEEQPGDARQTDEELKDYVRTTAWGHHASCSCPIGPRDGGGVLSSDFRVHGTERLRVVDASVFPNIPGFFIVSAVYMVAEKAANVILSS
;
A
#
# COMPACT_ATOMS: atom_id res chain seq x y z
N MET A 1 21.46 -20.75 15.30
CA MET A 1 21.65 -19.73 16.36
C MET A 1 22.37 -20.42 17.52
N ASN A 2 23.31 -19.75 18.17
CA ASN A 2 23.76 -20.24 19.47
C ASN A 2 22.57 -20.08 20.42
N ASP A 3 22.15 -21.16 21.07
CA ASP A 3 21.12 -21.15 22.11
C ASP A 3 21.59 -20.20 23.23
N GLY A 4 20.99 -18.99 23.29
CA GLY A 4 21.30 -17.99 24.34
C GLY A 4 21.63 -16.57 23.84
N GLU A 5 21.65 -16.30 22.52
CA GLU A 5 21.85 -14.92 22.03
C GLU A 5 20.56 -14.10 22.23
N ALA A 6 20.60 -13.09 23.09
CA ALA A 6 19.50 -12.18 23.34
C ALA A 6 19.72 -10.86 22.59
N PHE A 7 18.67 -10.35 21.93
CA PHE A 7 18.64 -9.04 21.28
C PHE A 7 17.88 -8.04 22.14
N ASP A 8 18.22 -6.76 22.07
CA ASP A 8 17.42 -5.73 22.74
C ASP A 8 15.97 -5.77 22.20
N TYR A 9 15.83 -5.82 20.87
CA TYR A 9 14.54 -5.83 20.20
C TYR A 9 14.43 -6.95 19.18
N ILE A 10 13.25 -7.57 19.11
CA ILE A 10 12.85 -8.45 18.01
C ILE A 10 11.78 -7.73 17.22
N VAL A 11 12.03 -7.49 15.93
CA VAL A 11 11.07 -6.91 15.00
C VAL A 11 10.57 -8.00 14.06
N VAL A 12 9.25 -8.19 13.97
CA VAL A 12 8.61 -9.25 13.18
C VAL A 12 7.98 -8.67 11.93
N GLY A 13 8.54 -8.99 10.76
CA GLY A 13 8.16 -8.46 9.45
C GLY A 13 9.02 -7.28 9.01
N SER A 14 9.51 -7.34 7.78
CA SER A 14 10.46 -6.37 7.18
C SER A 14 9.80 -5.33 6.27
N GLY A 15 8.47 -5.22 6.28
CA GLY A 15 7.72 -4.26 5.46
C GLY A 15 7.99 -2.79 5.82
N ALA A 16 7.17 -1.89 5.29
CA ALA A 16 7.31 -0.43 5.49
C ALA A 16 7.45 -0.04 6.97
N GLY A 17 6.69 -0.69 7.87
CA GLY A 17 6.79 -0.48 9.31
C GLY A 17 8.07 -1.04 9.90
N GLY A 18 8.21 -2.38 9.85
CA GLY A 18 9.28 -3.07 10.56
C GLY A 18 10.67 -2.83 9.99
N GLY A 19 10.83 -2.77 8.66
CA GLY A 19 12.13 -2.50 8.02
C GLY A 19 12.65 -1.11 8.39
N THR A 20 11.78 -0.09 8.37
CA THR A 20 12.14 1.28 8.78
C THR A 20 12.47 1.34 10.27
N LEU A 21 11.65 0.73 11.11
CA LEU A 21 11.84 0.70 12.56
C LEU A 21 13.13 -0.01 12.94
N ALA A 22 13.36 -1.23 12.43
CA ALA A 22 14.55 -2.01 12.74
C ALA A 22 15.83 -1.27 12.37
N ALA A 23 15.85 -0.62 11.19
CA ALA A 23 16.97 0.20 10.76
C ALA A 23 17.22 1.37 11.72
N ARG A 24 16.17 2.10 12.14
CA ARG A 24 16.33 3.23 13.09
C ARG A 24 16.79 2.79 14.48
N LEU A 25 16.30 1.67 14.98
CA LEU A 25 16.74 1.13 16.27
C LEU A 25 18.22 0.75 16.23
N ALA A 26 18.67 0.11 15.15
CA ALA A 26 20.07 -0.24 14.96
C ALA A 26 20.98 1.00 14.84
N GLU A 27 20.57 2.02 14.07
CA GLU A 27 21.25 3.33 14.01
C GLU A 27 21.29 4.01 15.38
N GLY A 28 20.26 3.83 16.20
CA GLY A 28 20.19 4.29 17.59
C GLY A 28 21.03 3.46 18.57
N GLY A 29 21.85 2.51 18.08
CA GLY A 29 22.80 1.73 18.89
C GLY A 29 22.20 0.48 19.55
N GLN A 30 20.97 0.11 19.24
CA GLN A 30 20.31 -1.07 19.80
C GLN A 30 20.66 -2.34 19.01
N SER A 31 20.68 -3.50 19.70
CA SER A 31 20.82 -4.82 19.09
C SER A 31 19.44 -5.32 18.62
N VAL A 32 19.27 -5.51 17.31
CA VAL A 32 17.97 -5.81 16.69
C VAL A 32 18.03 -7.10 15.87
N LEU A 33 17.10 -8.01 16.14
CA LEU A 33 16.80 -9.15 15.26
C LEU A 33 15.55 -8.83 14.44
N LEU A 34 15.70 -8.77 13.12
CA LEU A 34 14.59 -8.63 12.19
C LEU A 34 14.25 -9.99 11.59
N LEU A 35 13.03 -10.47 11.84
CA LEU A 35 12.51 -11.75 11.34
C LEU A 35 11.59 -11.49 10.14
N GLU A 36 11.92 -12.10 8.99
CA GLU A 36 11.12 -12.03 7.76
C GLU A 36 10.74 -13.44 7.29
N ALA A 37 9.45 -13.66 7.02
CA ALA A 37 8.95 -14.97 6.61
C ALA A 37 9.39 -15.36 5.20
N GLY A 38 9.61 -14.39 4.32
CA GLY A 38 10.07 -14.59 2.94
C GLY A 38 11.59 -14.53 2.77
N GLY A 39 12.01 -14.65 1.51
CA GLY A 39 13.40 -14.49 1.07
C GLY A 39 13.71 -13.06 0.61
N ASP A 40 14.89 -12.87 0.02
CA ASP A 40 15.27 -11.63 -0.67
C ASP A 40 14.97 -11.75 -2.16
N PRO A 41 14.08 -10.92 -2.74
CA PRO A 41 13.66 -11.07 -4.13
C PRO A 41 14.76 -10.84 -5.15
N ARG A 42 15.82 -10.07 -4.79
CA ARG A 42 16.92 -9.82 -5.73
C ARG A 42 18.02 -10.86 -5.71
N LEU A 43 18.04 -11.76 -4.73
CA LEU A 43 18.99 -12.88 -4.68
C LEU A 43 18.48 -14.10 -5.46
N LEU A 44 17.19 -14.12 -5.82
CA LEU A 44 16.60 -15.17 -6.61
C LEU A 44 16.71 -14.80 -8.09
N SER A 45 17.50 -15.56 -8.86
CA SER A 45 17.55 -15.42 -10.31
C SER A 45 16.30 -16.04 -10.93
N GLY A 46 15.45 -15.24 -11.54
CA GLY A 46 14.35 -15.72 -12.39
C GLY A 46 14.92 -16.26 -13.71
N THR A 47 14.42 -17.40 -14.17
CA THR A 47 15.06 -18.19 -15.21
C THR A 47 14.45 -18.10 -16.60
N ASN A 48 13.51 -17.18 -16.89
CA ASN A 48 12.89 -17.08 -18.22
C ASN A 48 13.02 -15.68 -18.81
N ASP A 49 14.10 -15.47 -19.54
CA ASP A 49 14.40 -14.20 -20.20
C ASP A 49 13.47 -13.90 -21.41
N ASP A 50 12.79 -14.91 -21.97
CA ASP A 50 12.10 -14.81 -23.26
C ASP A 50 10.55 -14.82 -23.17
N GLN A 51 9.96 -14.95 -21.97
CA GLN A 51 8.51 -14.96 -21.83
C GLN A 51 8.01 -13.64 -21.24
N PRO A 52 6.99 -12.97 -21.84
CA PRO A 52 6.33 -11.85 -21.18
C PRO A 52 5.66 -12.33 -19.89
N GLY A 53 5.90 -11.61 -18.79
CA GLY A 53 5.24 -11.85 -17.52
C GLY A 53 6.11 -12.47 -16.45
N ILE A 54 5.52 -13.04 -15.53
CA ILE A 54 5.81 -13.52 -14.20
C ILE A 54 7.20 -14.19 -14.04
N ASN A 55 7.88 -13.85 -12.92
CA ASN A 55 9.14 -14.49 -12.43
C ASN A 55 10.45 -14.04 -13.10
N ARG A 56 10.54 -12.79 -13.54
CA ARG A 56 11.77 -12.20 -14.11
C ARG A 56 12.49 -11.34 -13.07
N LEU A 57 13.16 -11.96 -12.14
CA LEU A 57 13.98 -11.22 -11.16
C LEU A 57 15.40 -10.98 -11.72
N PRO A 58 16.04 -9.83 -11.43
CA PRO A 58 15.51 -8.76 -10.56
C PRO A 58 14.58 -7.74 -11.24
N ASP A 59 14.28 -7.86 -12.52
CA ASP A 59 13.59 -6.83 -13.31
C ASP A 59 12.18 -6.54 -12.81
N ASP A 60 11.39 -7.59 -12.48
CA ASP A 60 10.05 -7.41 -11.93
C ASP A 60 10.07 -6.59 -10.62
N TYR A 61 11.17 -6.68 -9.86
CA TYR A 61 11.37 -5.85 -8.67
C TYR A 61 11.84 -4.43 -9.03
N ASP A 62 12.89 -4.31 -9.86
CA ASP A 62 13.62 -3.06 -10.07
C ASP A 62 12.89 -2.07 -11.00
N VAL A 63 12.23 -2.55 -12.07
CA VAL A 63 11.67 -1.70 -13.14
C VAL A 63 10.30 -1.16 -12.73
N PRO A 64 10.10 0.17 -12.62
CA PRO A 64 8.83 0.74 -12.19
C PRO A 64 7.63 0.28 -13.03
N ALA A 65 7.76 0.20 -14.35
CA ALA A 65 6.70 -0.25 -15.24
C ALA A 65 6.30 -1.72 -15.03
N PHE A 66 7.13 -2.50 -14.34
CA PHE A 66 6.89 -3.94 -14.10
C PHE A 66 6.21 -4.20 -12.74
N GLN A 67 5.73 -3.18 -12.05
CA GLN A 67 5.09 -3.30 -10.73
C GLN A 67 3.92 -4.29 -10.70
N GLY A 68 3.16 -4.41 -11.77
CA GLY A 68 2.10 -5.42 -11.90
C GLY A 68 2.66 -6.85 -11.88
N PHE A 69 3.75 -7.09 -12.61
CA PHE A 69 4.45 -8.38 -12.59
C PHE A 69 5.11 -8.66 -11.23
N ALA A 70 5.66 -7.63 -10.57
CA ALA A 70 6.19 -7.77 -9.22
C ALA A 70 5.16 -8.34 -8.25
N SER A 71 3.91 -7.88 -8.32
CA SER A 71 2.84 -8.34 -7.44
C SER A 71 2.36 -9.77 -7.74
N GLU A 72 2.67 -10.30 -8.92
CA GLU A 72 2.37 -11.67 -9.33
C GLU A 72 3.62 -12.57 -9.37
N ASN A 73 4.79 -12.04 -9.01
CA ASN A 73 6.03 -12.80 -9.00
C ASN A 73 6.04 -13.85 -7.87
N ASP A 74 6.23 -15.12 -8.21
CA ASP A 74 6.14 -16.25 -7.27
C ASP A 74 7.15 -16.17 -6.11
N ALA A 75 8.25 -15.44 -6.26
CA ALA A 75 9.25 -15.26 -5.21
C ALA A 75 8.85 -14.19 -4.17
N MET A 76 7.89 -13.35 -4.49
CA MET A 76 7.51 -12.21 -3.64
C MET A 76 6.08 -12.31 -3.12
N ARG A 77 5.15 -12.84 -3.94
CA ARG A 77 3.72 -12.75 -3.66
C ARG A 77 3.24 -13.71 -2.59
N TRP A 78 2.31 -13.21 -1.82
CA TRP A 78 1.35 -13.97 -1.04
C TRP A 78 -0.04 -13.72 -1.58
N ASP A 79 -0.71 -14.77 -2.04
CA ASP A 79 -2.04 -14.74 -2.63
C ASP A 79 -3.09 -14.89 -1.51
N PHE A 80 -3.52 -13.75 -0.94
CA PHE A 80 -4.71 -13.75 -0.10
C PHE A 80 -5.96 -13.69 -0.97
N PHE A 81 -6.98 -14.41 -0.57
CA PHE A 81 -8.31 -14.30 -1.14
C PHE A 81 -9.25 -13.82 -0.04
N VAL A 82 -9.84 -12.65 -0.27
CA VAL A 82 -10.66 -11.95 0.72
C VAL A 82 -12.12 -11.96 0.31
N ARG A 83 -13.01 -11.83 1.27
CA ARG A 83 -14.43 -11.63 1.01
C ARG A 83 -14.74 -10.13 1.08
N HIS A 84 -15.45 -9.67 0.07
CA HIS A 84 -16.06 -8.33 0.08
C HIS A 84 -17.42 -8.34 0.76
N TYR A 85 -18.13 -9.46 0.67
CA TYR A 85 -19.46 -9.66 1.22
C TYR A 85 -19.56 -10.96 2.01
N ALA A 86 -20.29 -10.95 3.12
CA ALA A 86 -20.68 -12.17 3.84
C ALA A 86 -21.67 -13.01 3.00
N SER A 87 -22.54 -12.35 2.21
CA SER A 87 -23.46 -13.00 1.27
C SER A 87 -22.71 -13.63 0.10
N ASP A 88 -22.79 -14.96 -0.05
CA ASP A 88 -22.22 -15.67 -1.22
C ASP A 88 -22.84 -15.17 -2.53
N ALA A 89 -24.15 -14.91 -2.54
CA ALA A 89 -24.86 -14.43 -3.73
C ALA A 89 -24.37 -13.04 -4.21
N MET A 90 -23.96 -12.17 -3.29
CA MET A 90 -23.34 -10.88 -3.63
C MET A 90 -21.89 -11.08 -4.04
N GLN A 91 -21.15 -11.88 -3.30
CA GLN A 91 -19.75 -12.17 -3.55
C GLN A 91 -19.51 -12.75 -4.95
N GLU A 92 -20.38 -13.68 -5.40
CA GLU A 92 -20.28 -14.34 -6.71
C GLU A 92 -20.62 -13.43 -7.91
N LYS A 93 -21.20 -12.24 -7.67
CA LYS A 93 -21.46 -11.27 -8.75
C LYS A 93 -20.19 -10.55 -9.23
N ASP A 94 -19.13 -10.50 -8.41
CA ASP A 94 -17.88 -9.88 -8.82
C ASP A 94 -17.15 -10.78 -9.83
N PRO A 95 -16.85 -10.30 -11.06
CA PRO A 95 -16.17 -11.10 -12.09
C PRO A 95 -14.76 -11.56 -11.68
N LYS A 96 -14.18 -10.92 -10.66
CA LYS A 96 -12.88 -11.29 -10.10
C LYS A 96 -12.96 -12.43 -9.09
N TYR A 97 -14.17 -12.79 -8.63
CA TYR A 97 -14.37 -13.86 -7.67
C TYR A 97 -13.83 -15.21 -8.17
N ARG A 98 -13.20 -15.95 -7.26
CA ARG A 98 -12.71 -17.31 -7.49
C ARG A 98 -13.19 -18.23 -6.36
N ARG A 99 -13.90 -19.31 -6.73
CA ARG A 99 -14.24 -20.37 -5.79
C ARG A 99 -13.02 -21.23 -5.48
N TYR A 100 -12.20 -21.50 -6.49
CA TYR A 100 -10.98 -22.27 -6.40
C TYR A 100 -9.83 -21.53 -7.08
N TYR A 101 -8.64 -21.67 -6.52
CA TYR A 101 -7.40 -21.22 -7.12
C TYR A 101 -6.31 -22.28 -6.93
N ARG A 102 -5.65 -22.69 -8.02
CA ARG A 102 -4.63 -23.77 -8.02
C ARG A 102 -5.10 -25.05 -7.29
N GLY A 103 -6.37 -25.42 -7.46
CA GLY A 103 -6.98 -26.59 -6.85
C GLY A 103 -7.38 -26.48 -5.37
N VAL A 104 -7.13 -25.32 -4.75
CA VAL A 104 -7.49 -25.04 -3.36
C VAL A 104 -8.76 -24.18 -3.31
N PRO A 105 -9.74 -24.48 -2.42
CA PRO A 105 -10.89 -23.62 -2.19
C PRO A 105 -10.43 -22.27 -1.58
N VAL A 106 -10.78 -21.15 -2.24
CA VAL A 106 -10.41 -19.81 -1.77
C VAL A 106 -11.63 -18.93 -1.48
N ASN A 107 -12.73 -19.13 -2.20
CA ASN A 107 -14.02 -18.44 -2.02
C ASN A 107 -13.88 -16.92 -1.84
N GLY A 108 -13.11 -16.26 -2.69
CA GLY A 108 -12.80 -14.84 -2.51
C GLY A 108 -12.24 -14.18 -3.76
N ILE A 109 -11.81 -12.95 -3.58
CA ILE A 109 -11.16 -12.11 -4.59
C ILE A 109 -9.69 -11.97 -4.22
N LEU A 110 -8.82 -12.06 -5.22
CA LEU A 110 -7.37 -11.93 -5.02
C LEU A 110 -7.03 -10.57 -4.41
N TYR A 111 -6.29 -10.63 -3.31
CA TYR A 111 -5.79 -9.46 -2.59
C TYR A 111 -4.26 -9.58 -2.47
N PRO A 112 -3.48 -8.99 -3.39
CA PRO A 112 -2.04 -9.18 -3.43
C PRO A 112 -1.33 -8.67 -2.17
N ARG A 113 -0.46 -9.50 -1.59
CA ARG A 113 0.48 -9.15 -0.54
C ARG A 113 1.85 -9.70 -0.87
N ALA A 114 2.86 -9.30 -0.12
CA ALA A 114 4.21 -9.82 -0.30
C ALA A 114 4.73 -10.46 0.98
N GLY A 115 5.27 -11.67 0.82
CA GLY A 115 6.07 -12.38 1.82
C GLY A 115 7.52 -12.43 1.37
N THR A 116 8.21 -11.31 1.49
CA THR A 116 9.59 -11.13 1.07
C THR A 116 10.23 -9.96 1.80
N LEU A 117 11.56 -9.89 1.80
CA LEU A 117 12.29 -8.75 2.38
C LEU A 117 11.82 -7.43 1.76
N GLY A 118 11.35 -6.52 2.62
CA GLY A 118 10.71 -5.28 2.22
C GLY A 118 9.17 -5.32 2.27
N GLY A 119 8.57 -6.51 2.46
CA GLY A 119 7.11 -6.66 2.48
C GLY A 119 6.47 -6.08 1.22
N CYS A 120 5.27 -5.51 1.34
CA CYS A 120 4.55 -4.94 0.20
C CYS A 120 5.27 -3.78 -0.50
N THR A 121 6.33 -3.18 0.06
CA THR A 121 7.15 -2.20 -0.67
C THR A 121 7.96 -2.82 -1.80
N ALA A 122 8.12 -4.15 -1.79
CA ALA A 122 8.81 -4.90 -2.84
C ALA A 122 7.97 -5.06 -4.13
N HIS A 123 6.64 -4.86 -4.06
CA HIS A 123 5.77 -5.07 -5.22
C HIS A 123 4.69 -3.98 -5.43
N ASN A 124 4.63 -2.96 -4.58
CA ASN A 124 3.67 -1.86 -4.74
C ASN A 124 3.96 -1.00 -5.99
N ALA A 125 3.03 -0.13 -6.34
CA ALA A 125 3.18 0.82 -7.44
C ALA A 125 4.10 2.02 -7.11
N MET A 126 4.83 2.00 -5.99
CA MET A 126 5.80 3.01 -5.53
C MET A 126 5.24 4.41 -5.30
N ILE A 127 3.95 4.66 -5.45
CA ILE A 127 3.35 5.97 -5.27
C ILE A 127 3.57 6.45 -3.83
N LEU A 128 4.17 7.63 -3.70
CA LEU A 128 4.49 8.26 -2.41
C LEU A 128 3.71 9.57 -2.26
N VAL A 129 2.55 9.51 -1.64
CA VAL A 129 1.69 10.68 -1.35
C VAL A 129 1.53 10.84 0.15
N TYR A 130 1.73 12.05 0.66
CA TYR A 130 1.53 12.41 2.06
C TYR A 130 0.03 12.30 2.42
N PRO A 131 -0.34 11.77 3.61
CA PRO A 131 -1.74 11.73 4.04
C PRO A 131 -2.27 13.12 4.40
N HIS A 132 -3.54 13.23 4.76
CA HIS A 132 -4.11 14.51 5.18
C HIS A 132 -3.68 14.86 6.61
N ASN A 133 -3.51 16.15 6.88
CA ASN A 133 -3.19 16.65 8.23
C ASN A 133 -4.25 16.23 9.25
N ALA A 134 -5.51 16.19 8.83
CA ALA A 134 -6.64 15.77 9.67
C ALA A 134 -6.54 14.32 10.17
N ASP A 135 -5.84 13.43 9.45
CA ASP A 135 -5.60 12.04 9.87
C ASP A 135 -4.78 12.01 11.15
N TRP A 136 -3.71 12.77 11.18
CA TRP A 136 -2.83 12.89 12.34
C TRP A 136 -3.48 13.60 13.51
N ASP A 137 -4.12 14.74 13.26
CA ASP A 137 -4.87 15.49 14.27
C ASP A 137 -6.03 14.67 14.85
N GLY A 138 -6.58 13.74 14.05
CA GLY A 138 -7.58 12.76 14.50
C GLY A 138 -7.03 11.82 15.57
N ILE A 139 -5.82 11.29 15.36
CA ILE A 139 -5.14 10.42 16.34
C ILE A 139 -4.79 11.23 17.59
N ALA A 140 -4.27 12.47 17.45
CA ALA A 140 -3.97 13.34 18.57
C ALA A 140 -5.21 13.61 19.44
N ARG A 141 -6.35 13.90 18.83
CA ARG A 141 -7.62 14.11 19.55
C ARG A 141 -8.12 12.84 20.24
N LEU A 142 -8.06 11.69 19.54
CA LEU A 142 -8.52 10.41 20.05
C LEU A 142 -7.74 9.96 21.29
N THR A 143 -6.44 10.21 21.30
CA THR A 143 -5.52 9.73 22.34
C THR A 143 -5.19 10.78 23.40
N GLY A 144 -5.43 12.06 23.13
CA GLY A 144 -4.96 13.18 23.96
C GLY A 144 -3.45 13.43 23.86
N ASP A 145 -2.75 12.74 22.93
CA ASP A 145 -1.30 12.82 22.73
C ASP A 145 -0.97 13.78 21.59
N SER A 146 -0.56 15.00 21.92
CA SER A 146 -0.24 16.06 20.97
C SER A 146 0.97 15.74 20.06
N SER A 147 1.79 14.74 20.41
CA SER A 147 2.90 14.31 19.55
C SER A 147 2.43 13.66 18.22
N TRP A 148 1.13 13.39 18.11
CA TRP A 148 0.48 12.92 16.89
C TRP A 148 -0.10 14.03 16.01
N ASN A 149 -0.04 15.31 16.41
CA ASN A 149 -0.56 16.38 15.56
C ASN A 149 0.20 16.48 14.22
N ALA A 150 -0.44 17.10 13.23
CA ALA A 150 0.08 17.19 11.87
C ALA A 150 1.47 17.83 11.79
N GLU A 151 1.72 18.89 12.61
CA GLU A 151 3.01 19.58 12.66
C GLU A 151 4.15 18.68 13.16
N ALA A 152 3.90 17.90 14.21
CA ALA A 152 4.87 16.93 14.73
C ALA A 152 5.09 15.78 13.74
N MET A 153 4.01 15.28 13.14
CA MET A 153 4.09 14.18 12.19
C MET A 153 4.79 14.58 10.89
N ARG A 154 4.64 15.84 10.42
CA ARG A 154 5.36 16.32 9.23
C ARG A 154 6.88 16.22 9.36
N GLN A 155 7.43 16.39 10.57
CA GLN A 155 8.86 16.23 10.82
C GLN A 155 9.37 14.81 10.50
N TYR A 156 8.54 13.78 10.69
CA TYR A 156 8.88 12.42 10.31
C TYR A 156 8.88 12.22 8.79
N PHE A 157 8.02 12.92 8.06
CA PHE A 157 8.07 12.93 6.60
C PHE A 157 9.33 13.64 6.08
N GLU A 158 9.68 14.81 6.63
CA GLU A 158 10.92 15.53 6.30
C GLU A 158 12.18 14.69 6.58
N ARG A 159 12.16 13.91 7.68
CA ARG A 159 13.26 13.01 8.06
C ARG A 159 13.35 11.77 7.15
N LEU A 160 12.22 11.30 6.65
CA LEU A 160 12.09 10.12 5.81
C LEU A 160 12.55 10.38 4.38
N GLU A 161 12.12 11.51 3.82
CA GLU A 161 12.21 11.82 2.40
C GLU A 161 13.58 12.38 2.00
N ASN A 162 14.00 12.04 0.77
CA ASN A 162 15.05 12.73 0.02
C ASN A 162 14.46 13.10 -1.35
N CYS A 163 13.86 14.30 -1.46
CA CYS A 163 13.14 14.76 -2.62
C CYS A 163 14.11 15.15 -3.76
N HIS A 164 13.99 14.50 -4.92
CA HIS A 164 14.83 14.75 -6.10
C HIS A 164 14.12 15.55 -7.21
N HIS A 165 12.80 15.70 -7.13
CA HIS A 165 12.01 16.32 -8.18
C HIS A 165 11.73 17.84 -7.96
N ARG A 166 12.32 18.45 -6.92
CA ARG A 166 12.17 19.87 -6.56
C ARG A 166 13.54 20.57 -6.40
N PRO A 167 14.35 20.67 -7.48
CA PRO A 167 15.74 21.11 -7.37
C PRO A 167 15.90 22.56 -6.87
N LEU A 168 15.01 23.48 -7.29
CA LEU A 168 15.07 24.87 -6.83
C LEU A 168 14.75 24.99 -5.33
N GLU A 169 13.74 24.27 -4.85
CA GLU A 169 13.39 24.26 -3.42
C GLU A 169 14.45 23.58 -2.56
N ARG A 170 15.17 22.59 -3.08
CA ARG A 170 16.35 22.01 -2.43
C ARG A 170 17.42 23.06 -2.19
N VAL A 171 17.68 23.95 -3.17
CA VAL A 171 18.65 25.06 -3.01
C VAL A 171 18.15 26.06 -1.97
N LEU A 172 16.86 26.42 -1.99
CA LEU A 172 16.27 27.30 -0.97
C LEU A 172 16.33 26.67 0.43
N ALA A 173 16.05 25.40 0.56
CA ALA A 173 16.13 24.68 1.82
C ALA A 173 17.55 24.66 2.39
N ALA A 174 18.58 24.52 1.56
CA ALA A 174 19.97 24.65 1.97
C ALA A 174 20.31 26.05 2.50
N ALA A 175 19.56 27.08 2.08
CA ALA A 175 19.65 28.44 2.60
C ALA A 175 18.71 28.69 3.81
N GLY A 176 18.07 27.65 4.36
CA GLY A 176 17.19 27.73 5.52
C GLY A 176 15.72 28.07 5.21
N VAL A 177 15.31 28.06 3.93
CA VAL A 177 13.96 28.39 3.49
C VAL A 177 13.29 27.16 2.88
N ASN A 178 12.43 26.46 3.63
CA ASN A 178 11.76 25.22 3.20
C ASN A 178 10.22 25.32 3.30
N PRO A 179 9.55 26.12 2.46
CA PRO A 179 8.09 26.31 2.55
C PRO A 179 7.29 25.08 2.16
N SER A 180 7.82 24.23 1.28
CA SER A 180 7.19 22.98 0.88
C SER A 180 7.32 21.89 1.94
N ARG A 181 8.25 22.04 2.89
CA ARG A 181 8.56 21.07 3.94
C ARG A 181 8.81 19.66 3.39
N HIS A 182 9.46 19.58 2.23
CA HIS A 182 10.06 18.35 1.77
C HIS A 182 11.27 17.95 2.61
N GLY A 183 11.52 16.64 2.68
CA GLY A 183 12.79 16.11 3.16
C GLY A 183 13.86 16.14 2.07
N TRP A 184 15.11 16.43 2.45
CA TRP A 184 16.22 16.58 1.51
C TRP A 184 17.37 15.61 1.75
N HIS A 185 17.38 14.92 2.88
CA HIS A 185 18.48 14.08 3.35
C HIS A 185 18.01 12.73 3.93
N GLY A 186 16.76 12.40 3.75
CA GLY A 186 16.19 11.14 4.20
C GLY A 186 16.72 9.93 3.41
N TRP A 187 16.38 8.78 3.88
CA TRP A 187 16.79 7.53 3.23
C TRP A 187 15.91 7.16 2.02
N LEU A 188 14.64 7.57 2.01
CA LEU A 188 13.69 7.26 0.95
C LEU A 188 13.73 8.33 -0.14
N GLN A 189 14.28 7.99 -1.28
CA GLN A 189 14.31 8.92 -2.42
C GLN A 189 12.93 8.99 -3.08
N SER A 190 12.50 10.20 -3.43
CA SER A 190 11.29 10.47 -4.19
C SER A 190 11.64 11.16 -5.51
N GLU A 191 11.15 10.61 -6.61
CA GLU A 191 11.42 11.08 -7.97
C GLU A 191 10.11 11.32 -8.72
N LYS A 192 10.16 12.19 -9.73
CA LYS A 192 9.04 12.40 -10.66
C LYS A 192 9.16 11.42 -11.82
N ALA A 193 8.14 10.62 -12.04
CA ALA A 193 8.14 9.57 -13.05
C ALA A 193 7.33 9.95 -14.31
N VAL A 194 7.40 11.22 -14.73
CA VAL A 194 6.83 11.65 -16.01
C VAL A 194 7.92 11.52 -17.08
N PRO A 195 7.84 10.53 -17.97
CA PRO A 195 8.83 10.40 -19.04
C PRO A 195 8.85 11.66 -19.89
N ALA A 196 10.04 12.14 -20.28
CA ALA A 196 10.17 13.29 -21.18
C ALA A 196 9.45 13.04 -22.52
N ALA A 197 9.40 11.78 -22.98
CA ALA A 197 8.65 11.35 -24.16
C ALA A 197 7.13 11.56 -24.03
N ALA A 198 6.57 11.62 -22.82
CA ALA A 198 5.14 11.89 -22.62
C ALA A 198 4.75 13.29 -23.11
N LEU A 199 5.66 14.25 -23.01
CA LEU A 199 5.44 15.61 -23.51
C LEU A 199 5.52 15.69 -25.05
N GLY A 200 6.13 14.70 -25.70
CA GLY A 200 6.20 14.58 -27.17
C GLY A 200 5.06 13.75 -27.78
N ASP A 201 4.26 13.08 -26.97
CA ASP A 201 3.07 12.34 -27.44
C ASP A 201 1.88 13.30 -27.53
N PHE A 202 1.63 13.83 -28.72
CA PHE A 202 0.54 14.81 -28.96
C PHE A 202 -0.83 14.24 -28.56
N GLY A 203 -1.08 12.96 -28.80
CA GLY A 203 -2.34 12.32 -28.43
C GLY A 203 -2.51 12.27 -26.91
N LEU A 204 -1.47 11.85 -26.18
CA LEU A 204 -1.47 11.81 -24.72
C LEU A 204 -1.57 13.22 -24.14
N VAL A 205 -0.77 14.17 -24.62
CA VAL A 205 -0.81 15.57 -24.17
C VAL A 205 -2.19 16.17 -24.40
N GLN A 206 -2.81 15.92 -25.57
CA GLN A 206 -4.17 16.41 -25.86
C GLN A 206 -5.21 15.81 -24.88
N VAL A 207 -5.14 14.49 -24.64
CA VAL A 207 -6.01 13.83 -23.66
C VAL A 207 -5.85 14.44 -22.26
N LEU A 208 -4.61 14.69 -21.84
CA LEU A 208 -4.32 15.28 -20.54
C LEU A 208 -4.78 16.73 -20.45
N LEU A 209 -4.58 17.52 -21.53
CA LEU A 209 -4.99 18.92 -21.63
C LEU A 209 -6.51 19.07 -21.61
N ASP A 210 -7.20 18.32 -22.45
CA ASP A 210 -8.65 18.39 -22.55
C ASP A 210 -9.31 17.89 -21.25
N SER A 211 -8.79 16.81 -20.68
CA SER A 211 -9.25 16.30 -19.38
C SER A 211 -9.01 17.31 -18.25
N ALA A 212 -7.86 18.00 -18.27
CA ALA A 212 -7.55 19.01 -17.27
C ALA A 212 -8.42 20.27 -17.43
N ALA A 213 -8.64 20.75 -18.65
CA ALA A 213 -9.47 21.93 -18.92
C ALA A 213 -10.90 21.73 -18.42
N GLU A 214 -11.52 20.59 -18.73
CA GLU A 214 -12.87 20.23 -18.28
C GLU A 214 -12.94 20.12 -16.73
N ALA A 215 -11.92 19.48 -16.11
CA ALA A 215 -11.84 19.37 -14.65
C ALA A 215 -11.74 20.73 -13.96
N PHE A 216 -11.16 21.74 -14.63
CA PHE A 216 -10.93 23.05 -14.05
C PHE A 216 -12.09 24.03 -14.26
N GLU A 217 -12.94 23.86 -15.27
CA GLU A 217 -14.19 24.62 -15.38
C GLU A 217 -15.08 24.38 -14.16
N ASP A 218 -15.18 23.14 -13.68
CA ASP A 218 -15.93 22.80 -12.46
C ASP A 218 -15.27 23.34 -11.17
N VAL A 219 -13.96 23.61 -11.17
CA VAL A 219 -13.20 24.06 -9.99
C VAL A 219 -12.88 25.57 -10.07
N GLY A 220 -13.22 26.23 -11.17
CA GLY A 220 -13.07 27.68 -11.35
C GLY A 220 -11.63 28.18 -11.55
N GLN A 221 -10.74 27.33 -12.05
CA GLN A 221 -9.34 27.70 -12.29
C GLN A 221 -8.88 27.44 -13.74
N PRO A 222 -8.18 28.39 -14.38
CA PRO A 222 -7.85 28.31 -15.79
C PRO A 222 -6.57 27.50 -16.10
N ILE A 223 -6.33 27.28 -17.40
CA ILE A 223 -5.23 26.60 -18.10
C ILE A 223 -3.80 26.87 -17.56
N GLU A 224 -3.59 27.92 -16.77
CA GLU A 224 -2.31 28.21 -16.12
C GLU A 224 -1.78 27.06 -15.24
N GLN A 225 -2.66 26.21 -14.70
CA GLN A 225 -2.26 25.06 -13.87
C GLN A 225 -1.63 23.90 -14.68
N LEU A 226 -1.75 23.88 -15.99
CA LEU A 226 -1.01 22.91 -16.80
C LEU A 226 0.48 23.22 -16.88
N LEU A 227 0.82 24.50 -16.93
CA LEU A 227 2.19 24.97 -16.75
C LEU A 227 2.70 24.60 -15.34
N ASP A 228 1.81 24.57 -14.35
CA ASP A 228 2.10 24.15 -12.99
C ASP A 228 2.49 22.66 -12.85
N LEU A 229 1.99 21.78 -13.74
CA LEU A 229 2.46 20.38 -13.83
C LEU A 229 3.95 20.32 -14.25
N VAL A 230 4.34 21.22 -15.14
CA VAL A 230 5.74 21.33 -15.58
C VAL A 230 6.59 22.02 -14.51
N GLU A 231 6.04 23.01 -13.78
CA GLU A 231 6.76 23.87 -12.85
C GLU A 231 6.70 23.42 -11.36
N ALA A 232 6.29 22.21 -11.05
CA ALA A 232 6.31 21.67 -9.70
C ALA A 232 5.22 22.16 -8.70
N LYS A 233 4.25 22.97 -9.11
CA LYS A 233 3.11 23.39 -8.26
C LYS A 233 2.03 22.30 -8.10
N ALA A 234 2.11 21.21 -8.87
CA ALA A 234 1.20 20.08 -8.82
C ALA A 234 1.70 18.93 -7.92
N ASP A 235 2.58 19.22 -6.97
CA ASP A 235 3.12 18.23 -6.04
C ASP A 235 2.15 17.92 -4.91
N PRO A 236 1.61 16.69 -4.79
CA PRO A 236 0.68 16.36 -3.71
C PRO A 236 1.33 16.37 -2.31
N ASN A 237 2.67 16.40 -2.24
CA ASN A 237 3.43 16.38 -1.00
C ASN A 237 3.85 17.78 -0.51
N ASP A 238 3.61 18.84 -1.31
CA ASP A 238 3.92 20.20 -0.91
C ASP A 238 3.06 20.62 0.31
N TRP A 239 3.71 21.01 1.41
CA TRP A 239 3.03 21.34 2.66
C TRP A 239 1.96 22.42 2.52
N ARG A 240 2.17 23.38 1.64
CA ARG A 240 1.20 24.46 1.37
C ARG A 240 -0.10 23.87 0.82
N LEU A 241 0.00 22.97 -0.17
CA LEU A 241 -1.17 22.30 -0.78
C LEU A 241 -1.84 21.31 0.20
N VAL A 242 -1.03 20.61 0.98
CA VAL A 242 -1.53 19.70 2.03
C VAL A 242 -2.32 20.48 3.10
N THR A 243 -1.81 21.62 3.56
CA THR A 243 -2.44 22.44 4.59
C THR A 243 -3.77 23.05 4.12
N GLU A 244 -3.83 23.44 2.84
CA GLU A 244 -5.02 24.00 2.21
C GLU A 244 -6.05 22.93 1.81
N ASN A 245 -5.72 21.64 1.94
CA ASN A 245 -6.52 20.52 1.38
C ASN A 245 -6.83 20.75 -0.10
N ALA A 246 -5.81 21.14 -0.86
CA ALA A 246 -5.96 21.65 -2.21
C ALA A 246 -6.42 20.55 -3.18
N VAL A 247 -7.48 20.85 -3.93
CA VAL A 247 -7.97 20.03 -5.06
C VAL A 247 -7.24 20.41 -6.34
N GLY A 248 -7.37 19.60 -7.39
CA GLY A 248 -6.82 19.87 -8.71
C GLY A 248 -5.90 18.78 -9.23
N VAL A 249 -5.23 19.06 -10.35
CA VAL A 249 -4.35 18.12 -11.03
C VAL A 249 -3.03 17.96 -10.27
N ARG A 250 -2.55 16.71 -10.20
CA ARG A 250 -1.31 16.33 -9.52
C ARG A 250 -0.53 15.32 -10.37
N TYR A 251 0.79 15.34 -10.25
CA TYR A 251 1.59 14.19 -10.65
C TYR A 251 1.72 13.20 -9.46
N THR A 252 2.17 11.99 -9.74
CA THR A 252 2.40 10.96 -8.74
C THR A 252 3.90 10.82 -8.47
N PRO A 253 4.44 11.33 -7.34
CA PRO A 253 5.80 11.05 -6.95
C PRO A 253 5.99 9.57 -6.67
N LEU A 254 7.13 9.00 -7.07
CA LEU A 254 7.45 7.60 -6.85
C LEU A 254 8.63 7.44 -5.87
N ALA A 255 8.54 6.44 -5.03
CA ALA A 255 9.64 5.97 -4.19
C ALA A 255 10.62 5.16 -5.05
N THR A 256 11.49 5.87 -5.75
CA THR A 256 12.53 5.31 -6.63
C THR A 256 13.86 5.99 -6.39
N ARG A 257 14.93 5.27 -6.69
CA ARG A 257 16.30 5.77 -6.68
C ARG A 257 16.91 5.49 -8.04
N ASN A 258 17.29 6.56 -8.75
CA ASN A 258 17.76 6.45 -10.13
C ASN A 258 16.78 5.64 -11.00
N HIS A 259 15.50 5.96 -10.87
CA HIS A 259 14.39 5.32 -11.57
C HIS A 259 14.34 3.78 -11.45
N ALA A 260 14.82 3.25 -10.33
CA ALA A 260 14.58 1.88 -9.90
C ALA A 260 13.87 1.87 -8.54
N ARG A 261 13.07 0.84 -8.28
CA ARG A 261 12.33 0.70 -7.01
C ARG A 261 13.23 0.92 -5.81
N MET A 262 12.74 1.66 -4.84
CA MET A 262 13.35 1.83 -3.52
C MET A 262 12.29 1.65 -2.43
N GLY A 263 12.65 0.92 -1.39
CA GLY A 263 11.73 0.66 -0.29
C GLY A 263 12.42 0.16 0.98
N ALA A 264 11.65 -0.53 1.81
CA ALA A 264 12.15 -1.03 3.09
C ALA A 264 13.29 -2.06 2.94
N ARG A 265 13.32 -2.82 1.82
CA ARG A 265 14.43 -3.75 1.54
C ARG A 265 15.78 -3.04 1.48
N GLU A 266 15.90 -2.00 0.68
CA GLU A 266 17.14 -1.22 0.52
C GLU A 266 17.53 -0.60 1.87
N ARG A 267 16.55 -0.07 2.58
CA ARG A 267 16.76 0.51 3.92
C ARG A 267 17.38 -0.49 4.89
N VAL A 268 16.81 -1.70 4.96
CA VAL A 268 17.28 -2.78 5.85
C VAL A 268 18.70 -3.21 5.48
N LEU A 269 18.95 -3.50 4.20
CA LEU A 269 20.23 -4.03 3.76
C LEU A 269 21.36 -3.00 3.91
N GLU A 270 21.13 -1.73 3.55
CA GLU A 270 22.10 -0.66 3.74
C GLU A 270 22.42 -0.42 5.22
N THR A 271 21.43 -0.60 6.10
CA THR A 271 21.65 -0.48 7.55
C THR A 271 22.41 -1.68 8.11
N ALA A 272 22.04 -2.89 7.69
CA ALA A 272 22.75 -4.10 8.13
C ALA A 272 24.23 -4.12 7.68
N GLU A 273 24.51 -3.58 6.48
CA GLU A 273 25.89 -3.42 6.00
C GLU A 273 26.69 -2.39 6.83
N LYS A 274 26.05 -1.26 7.18
CA LYS A 274 26.70 -0.19 7.99
C LYS A 274 26.83 -0.55 9.47
N HIS A 275 25.92 -1.36 9.99
CA HIS A 275 25.82 -1.71 11.41
C HIS A 275 25.66 -3.24 11.60
N PRO A 276 26.63 -4.06 11.12
CA PRO A 276 26.51 -5.53 11.14
C PRO A 276 26.39 -6.12 12.56
N ASP A 277 26.93 -5.43 13.55
CA ASP A 277 26.86 -5.83 14.96
C ASP A 277 25.54 -5.40 15.64
N ARG A 278 24.67 -4.63 14.95
CA ARG A 278 23.42 -4.08 15.51
C ARG A 278 22.18 -4.60 14.82
N LEU A 279 22.21 -4.85 13.53
CA LEU A 279 21.06 -5.34 12.79
C LEU A 279 21.34 -6.71 12.18
N ARG A 280 20.70 -7.72 12.72
CA ARG A 280 20.66 -9.06 12.14
C ARG A 280 19.34 -9.31 11.44
N VAL A 281 19.40 -9.75 10.21
CA VAL A 281 18.22 -10.10 9.39
C VAL A 281 18.17 -11.63 9.25
N GLU A 282 17.06 -12.23 9.69
CA GLU A 282 16.79 -13.65 9.55
C GLU A 282 15.63 -13.83 8.58
N LEU A 283 15.94 -14.27 7.35
CA LEU A 283 14.96 -14.59 6.31
C LEU A 283 14.38 -15.99 6.50
N HIS A 284 13.26 -16.29 5.82
CA HIS A 284 12.58 -17.58 5.91
C HIS A 284 12.24 -17.96 7.36
N ALA A 285 11.82 -16.97 8.15
CA ALA A 285 11.50 -17.07 9.55
C ALA A 285 10.04 -16.67 9.79
N LEU A 286 9.13 -17.65 9.71
CA LEU A 286 7.69 -17.45 9.92
C LEU A 286 7.40 -17.44 11.42
N VAL A 287 7.16 -16.26 12.01
CA VAL A 287 6.80 -16.13 13.41
C VAL A 287 5.41 -16.73 13.66
N THR A 288 5.31 -17.59 14.63
CA THR A 288 4.09 -18.34 15.00
C THR A 288 3.34 -17.68 16.15
N ARG A 289 4.06 -17.20 17.15
CA ARG A 289 3.48 -16.54 18.34
C ARG A 289 4.53 -15.76 19.13
N VAL A 290 4.05 -14.85 19.95
CA VAL A 290 4.84 -14.16 20.99
C VAL A 290 4.89 -15.04 22.24
N LEU A 291 6.04 -15.08 22.88
CA LEU A 291 6.26 -15.79 24.16
C LEU A 291 6.11 -14.79 25.31
N PHE A 292 5.45 -15.22 26.38
CA PHE A 292 5.16 -14.40 27.56
C PHE A 292 5.54 -15.11 28.84
N ASP A 293 5.91 -14.31 29.84
CA ASP A 293 5.95 -14.77 31.24
C ASP A 293 4.53 -14.77 31.89
N ASP A 294 4.47 -15.14 33.17
CA ASP A 294 3.22 -15.23 33.95
C ASP A 294 2.57 -13.83 34.18
N HIS A 295 3.28 -12.74 33.93
CA HIS A 295 2.82 -11.34 34.09
C HIS A 295 2.40 -10.66 32.78
N ASN A 296 2.17 -11.43 31.72
CA ASN A 296 1.90 -10.91 30.36
C ASN A 296 3.01 -10.02 29.80
N ARG A 297 4.25 -10.23 30.21
CA ARG A 297 5.42 -9.56 29.67
C ARG A 297 5.98 -10.39 28.52
N ALA A 298 6.11 -9.79 27.34
CA ALA A 298 6.73 -10.46 26.19
C ALA A 298 8.22 -10.71 26.46
N THR A 299 8.66 -11.95 26.25
CA THR A 299 10.03 -12.42 26.48
C THR A 299 10.74 -12.78 25.18
N GLY A 300 10.01 -12.97 24.09
CA GLY A 300 10.55 -13.36 22.79
C GLY A 300 9.47 -13.83 21.83
N VAL A 301 9.88 -14.55 20.82
CA VAL A 301 9.00 -15.14 19.82
C VAL A 301 9.37 -16.58 19.50
N GLU A 302 8.37 -17.34 19.08
CA GLU A 302 8.55 -18.65 18.45
C GLU A 302 8.35 -18.48 16.94
N TYR A 303 9.16 -19.15 16.14
CA TYR A 303 9.06 -19.11 14.69
C TYR A 303 9.46 -20.42 14.04
N LEU A 304 8.94 -20.65 12.83
CA LEU A 304 9.32 -21.75 11.96
C LEU A 304 10.36 -21.26 10.94
N LYS A 305 11.52 -21.92 10.91
CA LYS A 305 12.56 -21.67 9.91
C LYS A 305 12.33 -22.60 8.72
N GLY A 306 12.17 -22.01 7.54
CA GLY A 306 11.98 -22.75 6.29
C GLY A 306 11.39 -21.89 5.19
N GLU A 307 11.67 -22.27 3.95
CA GLU A 307 11.18 -21.55 2.78
C GLU A 307 9.72 -21.89 2.47
N ARG A 308 8.95 -20.88 2.08
CA ARG A 308 7.58 -21.01 1.57
C ARG A 308 6.62 -21.74 2.53
N LEU A 309 6.81 -21.57 3.84
CA LEU A 309 6.00 -22.25 4.83
C LEU A 309 4.55 -21.72 4.89
N TYR A 310 4.36 -20.41 4.63
CA TYR A 310 3.05 -19.79 4.72
C TYR A 310 2.16 -20.15 3.51
N ARG A 311 0.92 -20.54 3.76
CA ARG A 311 0.02 -21.09 2.73
C ARG A 311 -0.54 -20.05 1.77
N ALA A 312 -0.31 -18.74 2.00
CA ALA A 312 -0.56 -17.71 0.99
C ALA A 312 0.48 -17.72 -0.15
N HIS A 313 1.61 -18.41 0.01
CA HIS A 313 2.59 -18.54 -1.07
C HIS A 313 2.00 -19.35 -2.24
N GLY A 314 2.28 -18.93 -3.49
CA GLY A 314 1.76 -19.60 -4.68
C GLY A 314 2.14 -21.09 -4.82
N GLN A 315 3.23 -21.50 -4.16
CA GLN A 315 3.74 -22.88 -4.06
C GLN A 315 4.19 -23.16 -2.62
N PRO A 316 3.26 -23.30 -1.66
CA PRO A 316 3.62 -23.50 -0.26
C PRO A 316 4.35 -24.81 -0.06
N SER A 317 5.33 -24.81 0.86
CA SER A 317 6.08 -26.00 1.23
C SER A 317 5.19 -27.03 1.93
N THR A 318 5.45 -28.30 1.67
CA THR A 318 4.84 -29.42 2.41
C THR A 318 5.58 -29.74 3.71
N THR A 319 6.78 -29.16 3.93
CA THR A 319 7.54 -29.34 5.17
C THR A 319 6.93 -28.51 6.30
N GLU A 320 7.14 -28.97 7.54
CA GLU A 320 6.65 -28.24 8.71
C GLU A 320 7.54 -27.06 9.10
N GLY A 321 8.78 -27.02 8.62
CA GLY A 321 9.81 -26.10 9.05
C GLY A 321 10.46 -26.51 10.37
N GLU A 322 11.56 -25.86 10.72
CA GLU A 322 12.28 -26.09 11.97
C GLU A 322 11.80 -25.09 13.03
N LEU A 323 11.29 -25.61 14.14
CA LEU A 323 10.83 -24.78 15.26
C LEU A 323 12.03 -24.13 15.96
N ARG A 324 12.02 -22.83 16.10
CA ARG A 324 13.03 -22.01 16.77
C ARG A 324 12.41 -20.98 17.69
N GLN A 325 13.22 -20.46 18.61
CA GLN A 325 12.85 -19.36 19.50
C GLN A 325 13.93 -18.28 19.47
N ALA A 326 13.51 -17.04 19.67
CA ALA A 326 14.40 -15.90 19.88
C ALA A 326 13.94 -15.12 21.11
N GLN A 327 14.91 -14.62 21.90
CA GLN A 327 14.63 -13.90 23.14
C GLN A 327 14.90 -12.40 22.97
N ALA A 328 14.00 -11.57 23.49
CA ALA A 328 14.10 -10.13 23.53
C ALA A 328 14.41 -9.66 24.96
N ALA A 329 15.52 -8.94 25.11
CA ALA A 329 15.89 -8.36 26.40
C ALA A 329 15.00 -7.16 26.78
N ARG A 330 14.51 -6.42 25.79
CA ARG A 330 13.67 -5.23 26.00
C ARG A 330 12.25 -5.44 25.48
N GLU A 331 12.03 -5.52 24.15
CA GLU A 331 10.68 -5.59 23.58
C GLU A 331 10.59 -6.46 22.33
N VAL A 332 9.40 -7.00 22.08
CA VAL A 332 8.96 -7.60 20.80
C VAL A 332 8.07 -6.59 20.09
N ILE A 333 8.29 -6.39 18.77
CA ILE A 333 7.54 -5.43 17.96
C ILE A 333 6.98 -6.15 16.74
N LEU A 334 5.66 -6.25 16.66
CA LEU A 334 4.98 -6.89 15.54
C LEU A 334 4.78 -5.87 14.40
N CYS A 335 5.18 -6.26 13.20
CA CYS A 335 5.12 -5.47 11.97
C CYS A 335 4.67 -6.34 10.78
N GLY A 336 3.82 -7.35 11.02
CA GLY A 336 3.35 -8.29 10.01
C GLY A 336 2.31 -7.75 9.04
N GLY A 337 1.85 -6.50 9.24
CA GLY A 337 0.82 -5.85 8.42
C GLY A 337 -0.60 -6.20 8.87
N ALA A 338 -1.59 -5.59 8.20
CA ALA A 338 -2.99 -5.60 8.64
C ALA A 338 -3.65 -6.99 8.71
N PHE A 339 -3.08 -8.02 8.07
CA PHE A 339 -3.61 -9.38 8.11
C PHE A 339 -2.84 -10.29 9.07
N ASN A 340 -1.51 -10.22 9.05
CA ASN A 340 -0.70 -11.16 9.83
C ASN A 340 -0.41 -10.68 11.25
N THR A 341 -0.36 -9.37 11.52
CA THR A 341 -0.23 -8.87 12.89
C THR A 341 -1.39 -9.30 13.78
N PRO A 342 -2.68 -9.11 13.41
CA PRO A 342 -3.78 -9.64 14.19
C PRO A 342 -3.75 -11.18 14.30
N GLN A 343 -3.32 -11.90 13.25
CA GLN A 343 -3.16 -13.34 13.29
C GLN A 343 -2.15 -13.76 14.38
N ILE A 344 -0.97 -13.15 14.41
CA ILE A 344 0.07 -13.46 15.41
C ILE A 344 -0.42 -13.11 16.83
N LEU A 345 -1.08 -11.98 17.03
CA LEU A 345 -1.66 -11.61 18.34
C LEU A 345 -2.68 -12.64 18.80
N MET A 346 -3.61 -13.06 17.95
CA MET A 346 -4.62 -14.06 18.28
C MET A 346 -4.00 -15.43 18.59
N LEU A 347 -3.02 -15.90 17.81
CA LEU A 347 -2.27 -17.12 18.09
C LEU A 347 -1.47 -17.05 19.40
N SER A 348 -1.19 -15.84 19.88
CA SER A 348 -0.53 -15.58 21.18
C SER A 348 -1.52 -15.44 22.36
N GLY A 349 -2.82 -15.66 22.13
CA GLY A 349 -3.87 -15.55 23.14
C GLY A 349 -4.36 -14.11 23.37
N ILE A 350 -4.09 -13.17 22.46
CA ILE A 350 -4.54 -11.78 22.52
C ILE A 350 -5.57 -11.53 21.43
N GLY A 351 -6.83 -11.39 21.79
CA GLY A 351 -7.89 -11.20 20.81
C GLY A 351 -9.29 -11.39 21.39
N PRO A 352 -10.33 -11.38 20.53
CA PRO A 352 -11.70 -11.60 20.96
C PRO A 352 -11.90 -13.02 21.48
N ARG A 353 -12.48 -13.15 22.66
CA ARG A 353 -12.84 -14.44 23.26
C ARG A 353 -13.66 -15.32 22.32
N THR A 354 -14.59 -14.69 21.59
CA THR A 354 -15.47 -15.36 20.61
C THR A 354 -14.73 -16.01 19.44
N VAL A 355 -13.48 -15.60 19.17
CA VAL A 355 -12.62 -16.17 18.13
C VAL A 355 -11.68 -17.22 18.74
N LEU A 356 -11.11 -16.95 19.92
CA LEU A 356 -10.05 -17.76 20.51
C LEU A 356 -10.57 -19.06 21.14
N GLU A 357 -11.64 -18.98 21.96
CA GLU A 357 -12.17 -20.14 22.70
C GLU A 357 -12.68 -21.27 21.79
N PRO A 358 -13.41 -21.00 20.69
CA PRO A 358 -13.83 -22.08 19.78
C PRO A 358 -12.66 -22.85 19.13
N LEU A 359 -11.49 -22.22 19.04
CA LEU A 359 -10.27 -22.83 18.53
C LEU A 359 -9.42 -23.50 19.62
N GLY A 360 -9.89 -23.50 20.88
CA GLY A 360 -9.16 -24.07 22.01
C GLY A 360 -7.97 -23.22 22.48
N LEU A 361 -7.87 -21.97 22.04
CA LEU A 361 -6.82 -21.04 22.47
C LEU A 361 -7.18 -20.40 23.81
N GLN A 362 -6.22 -20.38 24.72
CA GLN A 362 -6.38 -19.68 25.99
C GLN A 362 -6.38 -18.16 25.76
N VAL A 363 -7.41 -17.48 26.28
CA VAL A 363 -7.48 -16.01 26.24
C VAL A 363 -6.57 -15.44 27.34
N ARG A 364 -5.47 -14.83 26.93
CA ARG A 364 -4.52 -14.13 27.80
C ARG A 364 -4.98 -12.69 28.06
N VAL A 365 -5.28 -11.98 26.98
CA VAL A 365 -5.82 -10.61 27.03
C VAL A 365 -6.96 -10.48 26.02
N GLU A 366 -8.14 -10.10 26.50
CA GLU A 366 -9.28 -9.83 25.65
C GLU A 366 -9.20 -8.41 25.07
N LEU A 367 -9.07 -8.32 23.74
CA LEU A 367 -9.01 -7.08 22.96
C LEU A 367 -9.69 -7.30 21.60
N PRO A 368 -10.19 -6.22 20.95
CA PRO A 368 -10.85 -6.31 19.64
C PRO A 368 -9.86 -6.46 18.48
N VAL A 369 -8.84 -7.30 18.63
CA VAL A 369 -7.84 -7.59 17.59
C VAL A 369 -8.51 -8.15 16.35
N GLY A 370 -8.15 -7.63 15.20
CA GLY A 370 -8.72 -8.02 13.90
C GLY A 370 -10.02 -7.29 13.55
N LYS A 371 -10.65 -6.60 14.50
CA LYS A 371 -11.84 -5.77 14.21
C LYS A 371 -11.42 -4.41 13.63
N ASN A 372 -12.39 -3.68 13.07
CA ASN A 372 -12.16 -2.38 12.43
C ASN A 372 -11.24 -2.44 11.21
N LEU A 373 -11.13 -3.59 10.54
CA LEU A 373 -10.40 -3.69 9.28
C LEU A 373 -11.03 -2.74 8.24
N GLN A 374 -10.21 -1.87 7.67
CA GLN A 374 -10.63 -0.89 6.67
C GLN A 374 -9.80 -1.03 5.41
N ASP A 375 -10.43 -0.69 4.29
CA ASP A 375 -9.78 -0.55 3.00
C ASP A 375 -10.43 0.60 2.22
N ARG A 376 -9.91 0.91 1.06
CA ARG A 376 -10.48 1.86 0.11
C ARG A 376 -11.42 1.14 -0.84
N TYR A 377 -12.29 1.93 -1.45
CA TYR A 377 -13.03 1.48 -2.62
C TYR A 377 -12.39 2.06 -3.86
N GLU A 378 -11.95 1.20 -4.75
CA GLU A 378 -11.44 1.56 -6.05
C GLU A 378 -12.28 0.93 -7.16
N VAL A 379 -12.51 1.68 -8.24
CA VAL A 379 -13.14 1.20 -9.47
C VAL A 379 -12.43 1.79 -10.68
N GLY A 380 -12.50 1.11 -11.83
CA GLY A 380 -12.01 1.63 -13.11
C GLY A 380 -13.13 2.22 -13.95
N VAL A 381 -12.88 3.36 -14.59
CA VAL A 381 -13.60 3.77 -15.80
C VAL A 381 -12.67 3.48 -16.97
N ILE A 382 -13.00 2.47 -17.76
CA ILE A 382 -12.10 1.86 -18.74
C ILE A 382 -12.56 2.18 -20.15
N HIS A 383 -11.71 2.86 -20.91
CA HIS A 383 -11.95 3.24 -22.28
C HIS A 383 -11.05 2.48 -23.24
N ARG A 384 -11.62 1.91 -24.29
CA ARG A 384 -10.89 1.45 -25.46
C ARG A 384 -10.74 2.62 -26.43
N MET A 385 -9.50 2.93 -26.79
CA MET A 385 -9.18 4.03 -27.70
C MET A 385 -9.36 3.62 -29.17
N ASN A 386 -9.57 4.62 -30.03
CA ASN A 386 -9.75 4.43 -31.49
C ASN A 386 -8.42 4.48 -32.25
N PHE A 387 -7.39 3.82 -31.68
CA PHE A 387 -6.07 3.64 -32.29
C PHE A 387 -5.47 2.33 -31.74
N ASP A 388 -4.40 1.83 -32.38
CA ASP A 388 -3.84 0.51 -32.05
C ASP A 388 -3.01 0.54 -30.77
N HIS A 389 -2.31 1.63 -30.47
CA HIS A 389 -1.46 1.79 -29.28
C HIS A 389 -1.16 3.27 -29.00
N TRP A 390 -0.84 3.59 -27.76
CA TRP A 390 -0.27 4.90 -27.40
C TRP A 390 1.13 5.05 -27.98
N ASN A 391 1.47 6.20 -28.57
CA ASN A 391 2.77 6.41 -29.21
C ASN A 391 3.93 6.23 -28.21
N ILE A 392 3.73 6.65 -26.96
CA ILE A 392 4.72 6.45 -25.89
C ILE A 392 4.99 4.96 -25.58
N LEU A 393 4.05 4.07 -25.89
CA LEU A 393 4.16 2.62 -25.72
C LEU A 393 4.59 1.89 -27.00
N GLU A 394 4.90 2.62 -28.10
CA GLU A 394 5.34 2.00 -29.34
C GLU A 394 6.58 1.12 -29.14
N GLY A 395 6.46 -0.17 -29.46
CA GLY A 395 7.52 -1.17 -29.31
C GLY A 395 7.78 -1.60 -27.85
N ALA A 396 6.96 -1.15 -26.89
CA ALA A 396 7.02 -1.63 -25.52
C ALA A 396 6.33 -2.99 -25.41
N THR A 397 7.11 -4.04 -25.15
CA THR A 397 6.60 -5.41 -24.95
C THR A 397 6.71 -5.87 -23.51
N PHE A 398 7.18 -5.01 -22.64
CA PHE A 398 7.46 -5.26 -21.22
C PHE A 398 8.45 -6.43 -21.01
N ASN A 399 9.45 -6.52 -21.87
CA ASN A 399 10.50 -7.53 -21.87
C ASN A 399 11.89 -6.90 -21.98
N ARG A 400 12.95 -7.62 -21.52
CA ARG A 400 14.35 -7.21 -21.62
C ARG A 400 14.82 -6.88 -23.04
N GLY A 401 14.24 -7.51 -24.04
CA GLY A 401 14.63 -7.35 -25.45
C GLY A 401 14.12 -6.07 -26.09
N ASP A 402 13.15 -5.39 -25.52
CA ASP A 402 12.53 -4.24 -26.16
C ASP A 402 13.35 -2.93 -26.02
N ARG A 403 12.95 -1.92 -26.81
CA ARG A 403 13.60 -0.62 -26.80
C ARG A 403 13.44 0.10 -25.45
N ALA A 404 12.24 0.07 -24.88
CA ALA A 404 11.92 0.77 -23.64
C ALA A 404 12.71 0.21 -22.46
N TYR A 405 12.91 -1.13 -22.43
CA TYR A 405 13.78 -1.75 -21.44
C TYR A 405 15.23 -1.30 -21.58
N ARG A 406 15.79 -1.25 -22.81
CA ARG A 406 17.17 -0.78 -23.02
C ARG A 406 17.34 0.69 -22.62
N GLU A 407 16.36 1.56 -22.92
CA GLU A 407 16.39 2.95 -22.50
C GLU A 407 16.44 3.05 -20.96
N TRP A 408 15.64 2.24 -20.26
CA TRP A 408 15.69 2.17 -18.81
C TRP A 408 16.99 1.55 -18.27
N ALA A 409 17.42 0.43 -18.80
CA ALA A 409 18.59 -0.31 -18.30
C ALA A 409 19.89 0.48 -18.47
N ASP A 410 20.09 1.12 -19.64
CA ASP A 410 21.33 1.78 -20.00
C ASP A 410 21.39 3.25 -19.52
N ARG A 411 20.25 3.96 -19.52
CA ARG A 411 20.21 5.42 -19.30
C ARG A 411 19.28 5.87 -18.19
N ARG A 412 18.45 4.97 -17.64
CA ARG A 412 17.40 5.30 -16.66
C ARG A 412 16.40 6.34 -17.21
N GLU A 413 16.00 6.17 -18.45
CA GLU A 413 15.10 7.02 -19.20
C GLU A 413 13.97 6.22 -19.84
N GLY A 414 13.09 6.89 -20.58
CA GLY A 414 12.01 6.26 -21.33
C GLY A 414 10.79 5.93 -20.48
N VAL A 415 9.83 5.20 -21.07
CA VAL A 415 8.53 4.97 -20.44
C VAL A 415 8.59 4.05 -19.21
N TYR A 416 9.61 3.21 -19.10
CA TYR A 416 9.73 2.25 -17.98
C TYR A 416 10.19 2.88 -16.66
N ILE A 417 10.55 4.18 -16.62
CA ILE A 417 10.73 4.91 -15.36
C ILE A 417 9.39 5.18 -14.65
N SER A 418 8.26 5.07 -15.36
CA SER A 418 6.92 5.27 -14.84
C SER A 418 6.28 3.96 -14.38
N ASN A 419 5.43 4.02 -13.38
CA ASN A 419 4.57 2.91 -12.94
C ASN A 419 3.28 2.78 -13.76
N GLY A 420 3.14 3.55 -14.86
CA GLY A 420 1.96 3.61 -15.72
C GLY A 420 0.98 4.73 -15.40
N ALA A 421 1.06 5.37 -14.23
CA ALA A 421 0.24 6.53 -13.89
C ALA A 421 0.81 7.79 -14.56
N VAL A 422 -0.02 8.47 -15.38
CA VAL A 422 0.42 9.64 -16.15
C VAL A 422 -0.10 10.95 -15.59
N LEU A 423 -1.25 10.95 -14.94
CA LEU A 423 -1.89 12.11 -14.35
C LEU A 423 -2.80 11.68 -13.20
N ALA A 424 -2.98 12.57 -12.22
CA ALA A 424 -3.95 12.39 -11.16
C ALA A 424 -4.77 13.67 -10.94
N ALA A 425 -6.01 13.50 -10.50
CA ALA A 425 -6.87 14.58 -10.03
C ALA A 425 -7.31 14.27 -8.60
N ILE A 426 -7.06 15.23 -7.71
CA ILE A 426 -7.57 15.20 -6.33
C ILE A 426 -8.81 16.08 -6.28
N LEU A 427 -9.92 15.54 -5.79
CA LEU A 427 -11.18 16.26 -5.75
C LEU A 427 -12.03 15.87 -4.52
N LYS A 428 -13.06 16.67 -4.28
CA LYS A 428 -14.12 16.37 -3.32
C LYS A 428 -15.31 15.76 -4.06
N SER A 429 -15.82 14.63 -3.59
CA SER A 429 -17.03 14.02 -4.18
C SER A 429 -18.26 14.92 -4.06
N ARG A 430 -18.30 15.79 -3.04
CA ARG A 430 -19.30 16.84 -2.80
C ARG A 430 -18.58 18.07 -2.25
N ALA A 431 -19.07 19.27 -2.60
CA ALA A 431 -18.45 20.54 -2.21
C ALA A 431 -18.33 20.70 -0.68
N GLU A 432 -19.28 20.15 0.07
CA GLU A 432 -19.38 20.25 1.54
C GLU A 432 -18.38 19.35 2.27
N ARG A 433 -17.70 18.43 1.58
CA ARG A 433 -16.67 17.59 2.21
C ARG A 433 -15.56 18.46 2.81
N PRO A 434 -15.18 18.24 4.08
CA PRO A 434 -14.11 19.02 4.70
C PRO A 434 -12.75 18.73 4.04
N LEU A 435 -12.54 17.49 3.55
CA LEU A 435 -11.32 17.02 2.92
C LEU A 435 -11.59 16.50 1.52
N PRO A 436 -10.63 16.59 0.61
CA PRO A 436 -10.69 15.82 -0.63
C PRO A 436 -10.79 14.33 -0.32
N ASP A 437 -11.69 13.65 -1.00
CA ASP A 437 -11.99 12.25 -0.72
C ASP A 437 -11.89 11.33 -1.95
N LEU A 438 -11.56 11.90 -3.11
CA LEU A 438 -11.33 11.14 -4.33
C LEU A 438 -9.94 11.45 -4.93
N PHE A 439 -9.26 10.38 -5.33
CA PHE A 439 -8.02 10.43 -6.12
C PHE A 439 -8.27 9.66 -7.41
N CYS A 440 -8.45 10.39 -8.51
CA CYS A 440 -8.68 9.82 -9.82
C CYS A 440 -7.38 9.88 -10.61
N PHE A 441 -6.85 8.74 -11.07
CA PHE A 441 -5.60 8.72 -11.82
C PHE A 441 -5.70 7.91 -13.10
N ALA A 442 -5.04 8.42 -14.14
CA ALA A 442 -5.04 7.85 -15.48
C ALA A 442 -3.90 6.84 -15.63
N LEU A 443 -4.22 5.67 -16.14
CA LEU A 443 -3.30 4.59 -16.47
C LEU A 443 -3.39 4.25 -17.97
N LEU A 444 -2.25 4.08 -18.62
CA LEU A 444 -2.17 3.64 -20.03
C LEU A 444 -2.22 2.12 -20.09
N GLY A 445 -3.40 1.54 -20.09
CA GLY A 445 -3.65 0.12 -20.14
C GLY A 445 -5.02 -0.26 -19.58
N LEU A 446 -5.36 -1.54 -19.68
CA LEU A 446 -6.59 -2.09 -19.12
C LEU A 446 -6.36 -2.55 -17.68
N PHE A 447 -6.93 -1.82 -16.70
CA PHE A 447 -6.85 -2.20 -15.30
C PHE A 447 -8.22 -2.15 -14.61
N GLY A 448 -8.74 -3.31 -14.24
CA GLY A 448 -10.05 -3.47 -13.59
C GLY A 448 -9.97 -4.15 -12.21
N GLY A 449 -8.84 -3.97 -11.51
CA GLY A 449 -8.59 -4.58 -10.19
C GLY A 449 -7.80 -5.88 -10.28
N TYR A 450 -7.69 -6.58 -9.15
CA TYR A 450 -6.79 -7.72 -8.97
C TYR A 450 -7.51 -9.06 -9.17
N PHE A 451 -6.98 -9.86 -10.08
CA PHE A 451 -7.32 -11.26 -10.32
C PHE A 451 -6.08 -11.99 -10.84
N PRO A 452 -5.99 -13.32 -10.71
CA PRO A 452 -4.81 -14.04 -11.18
C PRO A 452 -4.55 -13.79 -12.68
N GLY A 453 -3.34 -13.32 -13.02
CA GLY A 453 -2.93 -12.98 -14.39
C GLY A 453 -3.27 -11.55 -14.83
N TYR A 454 -3.73 -10.68 -13.95
CA TYR A 454 -4.13 -9.32 -14.30
C TYR A 454 -3.01 -8.49 -14.95
N SER A 455 -1.76 -8.67 -14.52
CA SER A 455 -0.62 -7.93 -15.06
C SER A 455 -0.42 -8.17 -16.55
N SER A 456 -0.52 -9.43 -16.99
CA SER A 456 -0.44 -9.80 -18.40
C SER A 456 -1.59 -9.24 -19.22
N VAL A 457 -2.80 -9.19 -18.66
CA VAL A 457 -3.97 -8.58 -19.33
C VAL A 457 -3.76 -7.09 -19.51
N THR A 458 -3.24 -6.40 -18.48
CA THR A 458 -3.00 -4.95 -18.52
C THR A 458 -2.04 -4.56 -19.65
N VAL A 459 -0.90 -5.25 -19.77
CA VAL A 459 0.11 -4.91 -20.77
C VAL A 459 -0.23 -5.38 -22.19
N ALA A 460 -1.09 -6.40 -22.33
CA ALA A 460 -1.53 -6.89 -23.64
C ALA A 460 -2.51 -5.95 -24.37
N LYS A 461 -2.94 -4.87 -23.70
CA LYS A 461 -3.93 -3.92 -24.20
C LYS A 461 -3.38 -2.48 -24.26
N PRO A 462 -2.44 -2.19 -25.20
CA PRO A 462 -1.74 -0.89 -25.27
C PRO A 462 -2.58 0.26 -25.79
N ASN A 463 -3.83 0.01 -26.19
CA ASN A 463 -4.80 1.00 -26.69
C ASN A 463 -5.92 1.26 -25.68
N TYR A 464 -5.67 1.09 -24.38
CA TYR A 464 -6.64 1.39 -23.35
C TYR A 464 -6.22 2.58 -22.51
N LEU A 465 -7.22 3.30 -22.00
CA LEU A 465 -7.10 4.32 -20.97
C LEU A 465 -8.00 3.94 -19.81
N THR A 466 -7.41 3.68 -18.66
CA THR A 466 -8.16 3.45 -17.43
C THR A 466 -8.02 4.65 -16.51
N TRP A 467 -9.14 5.20 -16.08
CA TRP A 467 -9.20 6.09 -14.93
C TRP A 467 -9.55 5.27 -13.70
N ALA A 468 -8.59 5.06 -12.83
CA ALA A 468 -8.84 4.45 -11.52
C ALA A 468 -9.30 5.51 -10.53
N ILE A 469 -10.44 5.28 -9.90
CA ILE A 469 -11.05 6.15 -8.91
C ILE A 469 -10.82 5.52 -7.54
N LEU A 470 -10.08 6.20 -6.68
CA LEU A 470 -9.79 5.77 -5.31
C LEU A 470 -10.55 6.65 -4.33
N LYS A 471 -11.43 6.06 -3.52
CA LYS A 471 -12.14 6.71 -2.43
C LYS A 471 -11.29 6.68 -1.16
N ALA A 472 -10.91 7.85 -0.65
CA ALA A 472 -10.22 8.00 0.64
C ALA A 472 -11.22 8.09 1.79
N HIS A 473 -10.74 7.89 3.03
CA HIS A 473 -11.51 8.04 4.28
C HIS A 473 -12.86 7.32 4.23
N THR A 474 -12.82 6.01 3.93
CA THR A 474 -14.01 5.17 3.91
C THR A 474 -14.73 5.18 5.25
N GLN A 475 -16.07 5.16 5.21
CA GLN A 475 -16.92 5.15 6.41
C GLN A 475 -17.12 3.72 6.93
N ASN A 476 -16.87 2.72 6.09
CA ASN A 476 -16.99 1.33 6.49
C ASN A 476 -15.90 0.91 7.48
N ARG A 477 -16.32 0.37 8.63
CA ARG A 477 -15.47 -0.13 9.74
C ARG A 477 -15.85 -1.55 10.17
N ALA A 478 -16.71 -2.21 9.42
CA ALA A 478 -17.24 -3.52 9.76
C ALA A 478 -16.32 -4.67 9.33
N GLY A 479 -15.21 -4.36 8.63
CA GLY A 479 -14.28 -5.39 8.21
C GLY A 479 -13.57 -6.06 9.38
N GLU A 480 -13.18 -7.33 9.18
CA GLU A 480 -12.51 -8.11 10.21
C GLU A 480 -11.49 -9.11 9.67
N VAL A 481 -10.53 -9.42 10.51
CA VAL A 481 -9.58 -10.52 10.36
C VAL A 481 -9.78 -11.48 11.50
N THR A 482 -10.03 -12.76 11.21
CA THR A 482 -10.21 -13.81 12.23
C THR A 482 -9.32 -15.02 11.92
N LEU A 483 -9.07 -15.86 12.92
CA LEU A 483 -8.31 -17.10 12.72
C LEU A 483 -9.14 -18.13 11.95
N ARG A 484 -8.53 -18.75 10.95
CA ARG A 484 -9.07 -19.94 10.29
C ARG A 484 -8.84 -21.20 11.11
N SER A 485 -7.68 -21.30 11.74
CA SER A 485 -7.24 -22.43 12.55
C SER A 485 -6.13 -22.00 13.51
N VAL A 486 -5.61 -22.93 14.29
CA VAL A 486 -4.43 -22.74 15.15
C VAL A 486 -3.10 -22.99 14.43
N ASP A 487 -3.11 -23.47 13.18
CA ASP A 487 -1.88 -23.64 12.40
C ASP A 487 -1.40 -22.24 11.92
N PRO A 488 -0.21 -21.76 12.35
CA PRO A 488 0.30 -20.44 11.99
C PRO A 488 0.63 -20.28 10.49
N ARG A 489 0.66 -21.39 9.75
CA ARG A 489 0.90 -21.38 8.32
C ARG A 489 -0.38 -21.11 7.49
N ASP A 490 -1.56 -21.27 8.10
CA ASP A 490 -2.84 -20.96 7.46
C ASP A 490 -3.05 -19.46 7.31
N THR A 491 -3.65 -19.05 6.20
CA THR A 491 -4.13 -17.68 6.05
C THR A 491 -5.31 -17.43 6.97
N PRO A 492 -5.42 -16.25 7.60
CA PRO A 492 -6.62 -15.87 8.35
C PRO A 492 -7.83 -15.76 7.41
N LEU A 493 -9.02 -15.72 7.99
CA LEU A 493 -10.24 -15.31 7.32
C LEU A 493 -10.29 -13.78 7.29
N ILE A 494 -10.61 -13.20 6.14
CA ILE A 494 -10.59 -11.75 5.91
C ILE A 494 -11.89 -11.37 5.23
N ASP A 495 -12.74 -10.64 5.96
CA ASP A 495 -14.04 -10.19 5.50
C ASP A 495 -14.10 -8.66 5.60
N PHE A 496 -14.42 -7.97 4.50
CA PHE A 496 -14.47 -6.51 4.49
C PHE A 496 -15.88 -5.97 4.73
N ASN A 497 -16.91 -6.77 4.49
CA ASN A 497 -18.32 -6.39 4.66
C ASN A 497 -18.63 -5.07 3.92
N TYR A 498 -18.54 -5.09 2.58
CA TYR A 498 -18.68 -3.89 1.75
C TYR A 498 -20.12 -3.35 1.78
N PHE A 499 -20.21 -2.04 1.64
CA PHE A 499 -21.42 -1.24 1.43
C PHE A 499 -22.57 -1.60 2.39
N GLU A 500 -23.66 -2.23 1.93
CA GLU A 500 -24.85 -2.53 2.73
C GLU A 500 -24.60 -3.54 3.87
N GLU A 501 -23.54 -4.35 3.78
CA GLU A 501 -23.13 -5.24 4.86
C GLU A 501 -22.17 -4.54 5.85
N GLY A 502 -21.76 -3.31 5.52
CA GLY A 502 -20.83 -2.51 6.30
C GLY A 502 -21.48 -1.58 7.31
N SER A 503 -20.68 -0.67 7.85
CA SER A 503 -21.13 0.34 8.82
C SER A 503 -21.50 1.70 8.21
N ASP A 504 -21.36 1.88 6.90
CA ASP A 504 -21.75 3.10 6.17
C ASP A 504 -23.27 3.10 5.88
N VAL A 505 -24.07 3.31 6.92
CA VAL A 505 -25.54 3.28 6.81
C VAL A 505 -26.08 4.36 5.86
N ALA A 506 -25.36 5.45 5.70
CA ALA A 506 -25.76 6.55 4.81
C ALA A 506 -25.42 6.30 3.34
N GLY A 507 -24.61 5.29 3.03
CA GLY A 507 -24.16 4.98 1.67
C GLY A 507 -23.21 6.01 1.08
N GLU A 508 -22.52 6.77 1.94
CA GLU A 508 -21.67 7.88 1.53
C GLU A 508 -20.46 7.43 0.69
N ASP A 509 -19.91 6.26 0.98
CA ASP A 509 -18.78 5.73 0.23
C ASP A 509 -19.19 5.39 -1.21
N LEU A 510 -20.35 4.75 -1.36
CA LEU A 510 -20.90 4.38 -2.66
C LEU A 510 -21.25 5.61 -3.50
N ASP A 511 -21.93 6.60 -2.91
CA ASP A 511 -22.26 7.86 -3.56
C ASP A 511 -21.01 8.64 -4.00
N SER A 512 -19.94 8.61 -3.18
CA SER A 512 -18.68 9.27 -3.52
C SER A 512 -17.99 8.63 -4.72
N VAL A 513 -17.98 7.30 -4.82
CA VAL A 513 -17.40 6.59 -5.97
C VAL A 513 -18.19 6.87 -7.24
N VAL A 514 -19.54 6.89 -7.16
CA VAL A 514 -20.40 7.27 -8.30
C VAL A 514 -20.11 8.71 -8.77
N ALA A 515 -19.92 9.66 -7.83
CA ALA A 515 -19.51 11.03 -8.17
C ALA A 515 -18.17 11.05 -8.93
N GLY A 516 -17.22 10.19 -8.52
CA GLY A 516 -15.95 9.99 -9.23
C GLY A 516 -16.12 9.47 -10.66
N ILE A 517 -17.01 8.49 -10.86
CA ILE A 517 -17.33 7.98 -12.22
C ILE A 517 -17.90 9.11 -13.10
N ARG A 518 -18.84 9.89 -12.56
CA ARG A 518 -19.41 11.03 -13.29
C ARG A 518 -18.37 12.10 -13.60
N PHE A 519 -17.46 12.37 -12.69
CA PHE A 519 -16.34 13.27 -12.93
C PHE A 519 -15.46 12.77 -14.09
N VAL A 520 -15.05 11.50 -14.08
CA VAL A 520 -14.24 10.93 -15.16
C VAL A 520 -14.97 10.97 -16.50
N ARG A 521 -16.28 10.71 -16.53
CA ARG A 521 -17.09 10.84 -17.77
C ARG A 521 -17.11 12.27 -18.31
N ARG A 522 -17.14 13.29 -17.44
CA ARG A 522 -16.99 14.69 -17.88
C ARG A 522 -15.59 14.93 -18.46
N LEU A 523 -14.53 14.49 -17.76
CA LEU A 523 -13.15 14.61 -18.27
C LEU A 523 -12.95 14.00 -19.66
N THR A 524 -13.63 12.91 -19.94
CA THR A 524 -13.45 12.15 -21.18
C THR A 524 -14.50 12.48 -22.26
N ALA A 525 -15.47 13.36 -21.95
CA ALA A 525 -16.57 13.70 -22.87
C ALA A 525 -16.09 14.26 -24.21
N LYS A 526 -15.12 15.20 -24.16
CA LYS A 526 -14.54 15.78 -25.36
C LYS A 526 -13.77 14.76 -26.19
N LEU A 527 -12.97 13.91 -25.56
CA LEU A 527 -12.23 12.83 -26.22
C LEU A 527 -13.17 11.86 -26.95
N LYS A 528 -14.33 11.61 -26.37
CA LYS A 528 -15.37 10.79 -26.98
C LYS A 528 -16.02 11.51 -28.17
N ALA A 529 -16.34 12.79 -28.01
CA ALA A 529 -16.91 13.61 -29.08
C ALA A 529 -15.95 13.76 -30.26
N ASP A 530 -14.64 13.86 -30.02
CA ASP A 530 -13.59 13.95 -31.03
C ASP A 530 -13.24 12.57 -31.65
N GLY A 531 -13.91 11.48 -31.22
CA GLY A 531 -13.73 10.14 -31.77
C GLY A 531 -12.43 9.44 -31.35
N LEU A 532 -11.73 9.95 -30.34
CA LEU A 532 -10.52 9.31 -29.79
C LEU A 532 -10.85 8.09 -28.92
N ILE A 533 -12.01 8.10 -28.25
CA ILE A 533 -12.53 6.97 -27.50
C ILE A 533 -13.50 6.19 -28.39
N ALA A 534 -13.20 4.92 -28.64
CA ALA A 534 -14.07 4.02 -29.38
C ALA A 534 -15.25 3.54 -28.52
N GLU A 535 -15.00 3.27 -27.23
CA GLU A 535 -16.01 2.71 -26.32
C GLU A 535 -15.61 2.91 -24.86
N GLU A 536 -16.57 3.20 -23.98
CA GLU A 536 -16.42 3.02 -22.54
C GLU A 536 -16.84 1.57 -22.21
N GLU A 537 -15.86 0.69 -22.00
CA GLU A 537 -16.15 -0.73 -21.70
C GLU A 537 -16.61 -0.94 -20.25
N GLN A 538 -16.12 -0.12 -19.32
CA GLN A 538 -16.50 -0.17 -17.91
C GLN A 538 -16.63 1.25 -17.35
N PRO A 539 -17.70 1.55 -16.62
CA PRO A 539 -18.91 0.75 -16.36
C PRO A 539 -19.72 0.41 -17.60
N GLY A 540 -19.44 1.03 -18.73
CA GLY A 540 -20.11 0.88 -20.03
C GLY A 540 -21.18 1.94 -20.28
N ASP A 541 -21.28 2.35 -21.54
CA ASP A 541 -22.18 3.42 -21.99
C ASP A 541 -23.67 3.19 -21.71
N ALA A 542 -24.07 1.95 -21.49
CA ALA A 542 -25.46 1.62 -21.17
C ALA A 542 -25.88 2.01 -19.74
N ARG A 543 -24.92 2.15 -18.80
CA ARG A 543 -25.19 2.51 -17.41
C ARG A 543 -25.16 4.01 -17.22
N GLN A 544 -26.34 4.65 -17.13
CA GLN A 544 -26.47 6.11 -17.06
C GLN A 544 -27.01 6.63 -15.73
N THR A 545 -27.85 5.85 -15.05
CA THR A 545 -28.45 6.25 -13.76
C THR A 545 -27.49 6.00 -12.59
N ASP A 546 -27.70 6.70 -11.48
CA ASP A 546 -26.88 6.50 -10.27
C ASP A 546 -27.02 5.07 -9.74
N GLU A 547 -28.21 4.48 -9.80
CA GLU A 547 -28.42 3.11 -9.34
C GLU A 547 -27.67 2.08 -10.21
N GLU A 548 -27.64 2.25 -11.53
CA GLU A 548 -26.85 1.39 -12.42
C GLU A 548 -25.35 1.53 -12.15
N LEU A 549 -24.87 2.74 -11.83
CA LEU A 549 -23.48 2.98 -11.46
C LEU A 549 -23.17 2.40 -10.07
N LYS A 550 -24.09 2.52 -9.11
CA LYS A 550 -23.97 1.88 -7.79
C LYS A 550 -23.87 0.36 -7.92
N ASP A 551 -24.69 -0.25 -8.78
CA ASP A 551 -24.63 -1.70 -9.02
C ASP A 551 -23.30 -2.13 -9.66
N TYR A 552 -22.75 -1.31 -10.55
CA TYR A 552 -21.41 -1.52 -11.07
C TYR A 552 -20.37 -1.46 -9.95
N VAL A 553 -20.39 -0.44 -9.10
CA VAL A 553 -19.46 -0.29 -7.98
C VAL A 553 -19.55 -1.46 -7.02
N ARG A 554 -20.78 -1.86 -6.61
CA ARG A 554 -20.99 -3.01 -5.71
C ARG A 554 -20.37 -4.30 -6.24
N THR A 555 -20.43 -4.51 -7.55
CA THR A 555 -20.00 -5.77 -8.16
C THR A 555 -18.57 -5.76 -8.69
N THR A 556 -17.88 -4.61 -8.69
CA THR A 556 -16.55 -4.50 -9.30
C THR A 556 -15.51 -3.78 -8.44
N ALA A 557 -15.91 -3.12 -7.35
CA ALA A 557 -14.97 -2.44 -6.47
C ALA A 557 -13.93 -3.40 -5.91
N TRP A 558 -12.72 -2.88 -5.74
CA TRP A 558 -11.61 -3.59 -5.11
C TRP A 558 -10.91 -2.69 -4.10
N GLY A 559 -9.95 -3.24 -3.35
CA GLY A 559 -9.04 -2.52 -2.50
C GLY A 559 -7.69 -3.22 -2.42
N HIS A 560 -6.68 -2.53 -1.88
CA HIS A 560 -5.35 -3.07 -1.62
C HIS A 560 -4.60 -2.34 -0.50
N HIS A 561 -5.30 -1.48 0.25
CA HIS A 561 -4.79 -0.66 1.34
C HIS A 561 -5.28 -1.12 2.73
N ALA A 562 -5.48 -2.42 2.93
CA ALA A 562 -5.91 -2.99 4.21
C ALA A 562 -5.13 -2.41 5.38
N SER A 563 -5.86 -1.94 6.39
CA SER A 563 -5.32 -1.23 7.56
C SER A 563 -6.28 -1.33 8.75
N CYS A 564 -5.90 -0.74 9.88
CA CYS A 564 -6.79 -0.48 11.02
C CYS A 564 -7.22 -1.70 11.86
N SER A 565 -6.66 -2.89 11.65
CA SER A 565 -7.05 -4.13 12.34
C SER A 565 -6.53 -4.27 13.78
N CYS A 566 -5.63 -3.36 14.23
CA CYS A 566 -5.13 -3.26 15.62
C CYS A 566 -5.04 -1.78 16.01
N PRO A 567 -6.15 -1.03 16.08
CA PRO A 567 -6.12 0.43 16.13
C PRO A 567 -5.55 0.99 17.43
N ILE A 568 -4.85 2.13 17.31
CA ILE A 568 -4.49 3.00 18.42
C ILE A 568 -5.77 3.66 18.96
N GLY A 569 -5.94 3.67 20.28
CA GLY A 569 -7.05 4.34 20.94
C GLY A 569 -7.21 3.92 22.40
N PRO A 570 -8.14 4.53 23.14
CA PRO A 570 -8.49 4.10 24.47
C PRO A 570 -8.99 2.64 24.47
N ARG A 571 -8.56 1.86 25.46
CA ARG A 571 -8.98 0.45 25.56
C ARG A 571 -10.50 0.28 25.61
N ASP A 572 -11.17 1.09 26.41
CA ASP A 572 -12.63 1.08 26.55
C ASP A 572 -13.35 1.62 25.29
N GLY A 573 -12.64 2.30 24.40
CA GLY A 573 -13.12 2.78 23.11
C GLY A 573 -12.82 1.84 21.93
N GLY A 574 -12.41 0.61 22.19
CA GLY A 574 -12.07 -0.37 21.13
C GLY A 574 -10.64 -0.27 20.61
N GLY A 575 -9.76 0.48 21.28
CA GLY A 575 -8.34 0.52 20.97
C GLY A 575 -7.65 -0.80 21.35
N VAL A 576 -6.78 -1.27 20.48
CA VAL A 576 -5.85 -2.39 20.74
C VAL A 576 -4.54 -1.86 21.30
N LEU A 577 -4.15 -0.66 20.90
CA LEU A 577 -2.86 -0.04 21.20
C LEU A 577 -3.02 1.31 21.91
N SER A 578 -2.10 1.62 22.81
CA SER A 578 -1.89 2.97 23.32
C SER A 578 -1.20 3.88 22.28
N SER A 579 -1.15 5.19 22.52
CA SER A 579 -0.54 6.17 21.61
C SER A 579 0.95 5.96 21.38
N ASP A 580 1.63 5.23 22.28
CA ASP A 580 3.03 4.84 22.19
C ASP A 580 3.20 3.40 21.63
N PHE A 581 2.19 2.88 20.91
CA PHE A 581 2.17 1.60 20.18
C PHE A 581 2.10 0.34 21.04
N ARG A 582 2.02 0.43 22.38
CA ARG A 582 1.95 -0.76 23.25
C ARG A 582 0.59 -1.45 23.14
N VAL A 583 0.63 -2.78 23.13
CA VAL A 583 -0.59 -3.60 23.19
C VAL A 583 -1.17 -3.53 24.61
N HIS A 584 -2.42 -3.10 24.72
CA HIS A 584 -3.09 -2.97 26.02
C HIS A 584 -3.11 -4.29 26.81
N GLY A 585 -2.82 -4.23 28.10
CA GLY A 585 -2.83 -5.40 28.99
C GLY A 585 -1.61 -6.31 28.86
N THR A 586 -0.59 -5.88 28.13
CA THR A 586 0.71 -6.54 28.02
C THR A 586 1.86 -5.59 28.36
N GLU A 587 3.01 -6.15 28.63
CA GLU A 587 4.26 -5.41 28.75
C GLU A 587 5.25 -5.87 27.66
N ARG A 588 6.11 -4.95 27.20
CA ARG A 588 7.19 -5.23 26.23
C ARG A 588 6.70 -5.76 24.88
N LEU A 589 5.46 -5.44 24.49
CA LEU A 589 4.89 -5.78 23.19
C LEU A 589 4.33 -4.53 22.52
N ARG A 590 4.75 -4.27 21.28
CA ARG A 590 4.22 -3.19 20.43
C ARG A 590 3.80 -3.69 19.06
N VAL A 591 3.02 -2.87 18.37
CA VAL A 591 2.68 -3.06 16.95
C VAL A 591 3.04 -1.80 16.19
N VAL A 592 3.74 -1.95 15.04
CA VAL A 592 4.16 -0.82 14.20
C VAL A 592 4.03 -1.18 12.71
N ASP A 593 2.83 -1.11 12.18
CA ASP A 593 2.52 -1.35 10.76
C ASP A 593 1.18 -0.69 10.37
N ALA A 594 0.60 -1.07 9.22
CA ALA A 594 -0.66 -0.51 8.75
C ALA A 594 -1.86 -0.82 9.64
N SER A 595 -1.77 -1.80 10.54
CA SER A 595 -2.88 -2.17 11.44
C SER A 595 -3.16 -1.12 12.52
N VAL A 596 -2.19 -0.24 12.82
CA VAL A 596 -2.25 0.67 13.97
C VAL A 596 -3.22 1.84 13.81
N PHE A 597 -3.61 2.18 12.60
CA PHE A 597 -4.45 3.35 12.36
C PHE A 597 -5.87 3.13 12.91
N PRO A 598 -6.46 4.11 13.61
CA PRO A 598 -7.88 4.06 13.98
C PRO A 598 -8.80 4.24 12.76
N ASN A 599 -8.35 5.02 11.78
CA ASN A 599 -8.99 5.25 10.50
C ASN A 599 -7.95 5.18 9.38
N ILE A 600 -8.35 4.68 8.21
CA ILE A 600 -7.46 4.58 7.06
C ILE A 600 -6.97 5.96 6.62
N PRO A 601 -5.63 6.24 6.57
CA PRO A 601 -5.11 7.58 6.34
C PRO A 601 -4.95 7.92 4.85
N GLY A 602 -5.23 9.16 4.48
CA GLY A 602 -4.93 9.77 3.19
C GLY A 602 -5.47 9.03 1.97
N PHE A 603 -4.75 9.09 0.84
CA PHE A 603 -5.05 8.34 -0.39
C PHE A 603 -4.24 7.06 -0.51
N PHE A 604 -2.95 7.09 -0.24
CA PHE A 604 -2.03 5.95 -0.24
C PHE A 604 -1.42 5.80 1.14
N ILE A 605 -1.35 4.56 1.66
CA ILE A 605 -1.01 4.36 3.08
C ILE A 605 0.49 4.22 3.35
N VAL A 606 1.32 3.96 2.33
CA VAL A 606 2.73 3.59 2.55
C VAL A 606 3.54 4.68 3.24
N SER A 607 3.34 5.96 2.84
CA SER A 607 4.01 7.11 3.47
C SER A 607 3.64 7.24 4.94
N ALA A 608 2.34 7.06 5.26
CA ALA A 608 1.85 7.07 6.65
C ALA A 608 2.47 5.94 7.49
N VAL A 609 2.61 4.74 6.93
CA VAL A 609 3.25 3.61 7.63
C VAL A 609 4.74 3.88 7.89
N TYR A 610 5.46 4.44 6.93
CA TYR A 610 6.85 4.87 7.13
C TYR A 610 6.97 5.92 8.24
N MET A 611 6.10 6.96 8.23
CA MET A 611 6.09 8.02 9.24
C MET A 611 5.78 7.47 10.64
N VAL A 612 4.84 6.53 10.75
CA VAL A 612 4.53 5.81 12.00
C VAL A 612 5.76 5.04 12.51
N ALA A 613 6.50 4.38 11.63
CA ALA A 613 7.72 3.67 12.01
C ALA A 613 8.84 4.61 12.49
N GLU A 614 9.03 5.75 11.82
CA GLU A 614 9.96 6.80 12.26
C GLU A 614 9.58 7.37 13.64
N LYS A 615 8.27 7.62 13.88
CA LYS A 615 7.75 8.04 15.18
C LYS A 615 7.97 6.97 16.25
N ALA A 616 7.63 5.72 15.95
CA ALA A 616 7.79 4.61 16.89
C ALA A 616 9.26 4.45 17.31
N ALA A 617 10.20 4.54 16.35
CA ALA A 617 11.63 4.53 16.67
C ALA A 617 12.01 5.66 17.65
N ASN A 618 11.51 6.87 17.40
CA ASN A 618 11.77 8.01 18.30
C ASN A 618 11.21 7.75 19.71
N VAL A 619 9.98 7.26 19.82
CA VAL A 619 9.35 6.92 21.11
C VAL A 619 10.15 5.85 21.86
N ILE A 620 10.56 4.78 21.16
CA ILE A 620 11.29 3.66 21.76
C ILE A 620 12.70 4.07 22.21
N LEU A 621 13.42 4.84 21.40
CA LEU A 621 14.78 5.29 21.73
C LEU A 621 14.82 6.35 22.83
N SER A 622 13.69 7.02 23.10
CA SER A 622 13.59 8.03 24.17
C SER A 622 13.05 7.47 25.49
N SER A 623 12.64 6.16 25.54
CA SER A 623 12.12 5.44 26.72
C SER A 623 13.21 4.51 27.38
#